data_9ce35ae0d8fcdcdf03c341004bada463
#
_entry.id   9ce35ae0d8fcdcdf03c341004bada463
#
_cell.length_a   1.000
_cell.length_b   1.000
_cell.length_c   1.000
_cell.angle_alpha   90.00
_cell.angle_beta   90.00
_cell.angle_gamma   90.00
#
_symmetry.space_group_name_H-M   'P 1'
#
loop_
_entity.id
_entity.type
_entity.pdbx_description
1 polymer ?
#
loop_
_entity_poly.entity_id
_entity_poly.type
_entity_poly.pdbx_seq_one_letter_code
_entity_poly.pdbx_strand_id
1 'polypeptide(L)'
;MHNYDRTELFIDGQWITPNGTGTVEVIDPATEEVFGAVPSGTAEDVDAAVAAARRAFDPLVSVAERRDRLARVIDAMAKRLPDIAETITREMGAPVRIAGSVQTQVPMAVARGIADVLEKFEFEERVGNSLVVREPYGVVAAITPWNYPLYQVVAKVIPAIAAGCPVVLKPSNEAPLSTFEFVEAIQAAGLPPGSVNLVTGPGRVIGEHMAAHPDVDLVSFTGSTDVGARVGELAGRTVKKVALELGGKSANVILDGADLATAVKVGVGNAFLNGGQTCMAWTRMLVPQSRYAEALEIAAAAAARYTVGDPWDPGTRIGPSASRSQFETVLGYIERAQRDGARLLTGGAEKIRDTGYFVAPTIFADVDPLSELGQEEVFGPVLAIIPFTDTDDALRIANATPYGLSGAVWAADDDTAIAFARRVQTGQLDINGGPYNPVAPFGGYKKSGIGRELGRYGFEEYLQTKALQLPTPKASA
;
A
#
# COMPACT_ATOMS: atom_id res chain seq x y z
N MET A 1 19.50 21.52 6.32
CA MET A 1 19.11 21.42 4.90
C MET A 1 19.09 19.95 4.53
N HIS A 2 17.96 19.44 4.04
CA HIS A 2 17.89 18.08 3.55
C HIS A 2 18.80 17.93 2.34
N ASN A 3 19.62 16.88 2.32
CA ASN A 3 20.36 16.51 1.12
C ASN A 3 19.50 15.56 0.30
N TYR A 4 18.90 16.03 -0.77
CA TYR A 4 18.06 15.23 -1.66
C TYR A 4 18.88 14.56 -2.79
N ASP A 5 20.15 14.90 -2.95
CA ASP A 5 21.06 14.20 -3.85
C ASP A 5 21.74 13.06 -3.10
N ARG A 6 21.24 11.86 -3.34
CA ARG A 6 21.78 10.61 -2.78
C ARG A 6 22.71 9.97 -3.79
N THR A 7 23.89 9.60 -3.38
CA THR A 7 24.93 9.04 -4.26
C THR A 7 25.32 7.60 -3.91
N GLU A 8 24.77 7.07 -2.82
CA GLU A 8 25.15 5.79 -2.24
C GLU A 8 23.93 4.90 -2.00
N LEU A 9 24.13 3.60 -2.06
CA LEU A 9 23.19 2.56 -1.61
C LEU A 9 23.52 2.16 -0.18
N PHE A 10 22.55 1.64 0.57
CA PHE A 10 22.80 1.13 1.91
C PHE A 10 22.87 -0.40 1.90
N ILE A 11 24.08 -0.96 2.03
CA ILE A 11 24.33 -2.40 1.99
C ILE A 11 25.26 -2.77 3.14
N ASP A 12 24.94 -3.87 3.82
CA ASP A 12 25.73 -4.43 4.93
C ASP A 12 26.02 -3.42 6.05
N GLY A 13 25.02 -2.56 6.36
CA GLY A 13 25.12 -1.55 7.42
C GLY A 13 25.89 -0.30 7.04
N GLN A 14 26.28 -0.13 5.79
CA GLN A 14 27.08 1.00 5.30
C GLN A 14 26.47 1.63 4.04
N TRP A 15 26.67 2.93 3.89
CA TRP A 15 26.45 3.63 2.65
C TRP A 15 27.64 3.37 1.72
N ILE A 16 27.37 2.83 0.53
CA ILE A 16 28.40 2.43 -0.43
C ILE A 16 28.11 2.98 -1.82
N THR A 17 29.16 3.29 -2.57
CA THR A 17 29.03 3.67 -3.97
C THR A 17 28.50 2.48 -4.78
N PRO A 18 27.46 2.65 -5.61
CA PRO A 18 26.94 1.59 -6.47
C PRO A 18 27.94 1.17 -7.55
N ASN A 19 27.77 -0.04 -8.07
CA ASN A 19 28.57 -0.55 -9.20
C ASN A 19 28.27 0.21 -10.52
N GLY A 20 27.05 0.74 -10.65
CA GLY A 20 26.65 1.56 -11.80
C GLY A 20 26.92 3.06 -11.59
N THR A 21 26.95 3.81 -12.68
CA THR A 21 27.11 5.28 -12.67
C THR A 21 25.81 6.03 -12.96
N GLY A 22 24.70 5.29 -13.17
CA GLY A 22 23.41 5.89 -13.46
C GLY A 22 22.77 6.54 -12.24
N THR A 23 21.92 7.52 -12.49
CA THR A 23 21.08 8.18 -11.48
C THR A 23 19.62 8.14 -11.90
N VAL A 24 18.71 8.20 -10.93
CA VAL A 24 17.28 8.41 -11.11
C VAL A 24 16.95 9.78 -10.54
N GLU A 25 16.48 10.68 -11.40
CA GLU A 25 16.02 12.01 -10.98
C GLU A 25 14.73 11.90 -10.19
N VAL A 26 14.60 12.72 -9.15
CA VAL A 26 13.38 12.87 -8.36
C VAL A 26 12.76 14.22 -8.67
N ILE A 27 11.53 14.18 -9.17
CA ILE A 27 10.80 15.35 -9.67
C ILE A 27 9.78 15.78 -8.64
N ASP A 28 9.72 17.07 -8.34
CA ASP A 28 8.62 17.66 -7.59
C ASP A 28 7.39 17.75 -8.51
N PRO A 29 6.32 16.98 -8.25
CA PRO A 29 5.17 16.90 -9.16
C PRO A 29 4.31 18.20 -9.17
N ALA A 30 4.51 19.11 -8.23
CA ALA A 30 3.83 20.39 -8.19
C ALA A 30 4.50 21.45 -9.09
N THR A 31 5.82 21.35 -9.29
CA THR A 31 6.63 22.31 -10.08
C THR A 31 7.18 21.73 -11.37
N GLU A 32 7.17 20.41 -11.52
CA GLU A 32 7.80 19.63 -12.60
C GLU A 32 9.34 19.76 -12.62
N GLU A 33 9.95 20.28 -11.57
CA GLU A 33 11.38 20.49 -11.45
C GLU A 33 12.08 19.29 -10.79
N VAL A 34 13.28 18.98 -11.24
CA VAL A 34 14.15 18.02 -10.56
C VAL A 34 14.69 18.69 -9.29
N PHE A 35 14.47 18.07 -8.13
CA PHE A 35 14.94 18.61 -6.86
C PHE A 35 15.90 17.70 -6.12
N GLY A 36 16.13 16.49 -6.63
CA GLY A 36 17.04 15.51 -6.06
C GLY A 36 17.29 14.36 -7.01
N ALA A 37 18.18 13.48 -6.62
CA ALA A 37 18.50 12.28 -7.36
C ALA A 37 18.86 11.12 -6.42
N VAL A 38 18.67 9.89 -6.89
CA VAL A 38 19.12 8.67 -6.21
C VAL A 38 19.96 7.83 -7.17
N PRO A 39 20.88 6.99 -6.67
CA PRO A 39 21.67 6.12 -7.54
C PRO A 39 20.79 5.08 -8.25
N SER A 40 21.14 4.76 -9.50
CA SER A 40 20.58 3.64 -10.23
C SER A 40 21.50 2.42 -10.03
N GLY A 41 21.16 1.55 -9.08
CA GLY A 41 21.87 0.31 -8.82
C GLY A 41 21.80 -0.68 -9.98
N THR A 42 22.61 -1.71 -9.91
CA THR A 42 22.74 -2.78 -10.89
C THR A 42 22.32 -4.15 -10.32
N ALA A 43 22.34 -5.18 -11.13
CA ALA A 43 22.10 -6.55 -10.66
C ALA A 43 23.16 -6.97 -9.64
N GLU A 44 24.42 -6.57 -9.83
CA GLU A 44 25.54 -6.86 -8.92
C GLU A 44 25.33 -6.17 -7.55
N ASP A 45 24.70 -5.01 -7.50
CA ASP A 45 24.34 -4.35 -6.24
C ASP A 45 23.24 -5.13 -5.50
N VAL A 46 22.27 -5.69 -6.24
CA VAL A 46 21.27 -6.58 -5.66
C VAL A 46 21.92 -7.85 -5.13
N ASP A 47 22.84 -8.48 -5.88
CA ASP A 47 23.56 -9.68 -5.45
C ASP A 47 24.35 -9.40 -4.16
N ALA A 48 25.01 -8.25 -4.07
CA ALA A 48 25.74 -7.82 -2.87
C ALA A 48 24.79 -7.63 -1.66
N ALA A 49 23.62 -6.98 -1.88
CA ALA A 49 22.60 -6.77 -0.85
C ALA A 49 21.98 -8.09 -0.36
N VAL A 50 21.66 -9.01 -1.29
CA VAL A 50 21.13 -10.34 -0.94
C VAL A 50 22.19 -11.17 -0.20
N ALA A 51 23.45 -11.14 -0.63
CA ALA A 51 24.54 -11.80 0.07
C ALA A 51 24.73 -11.25 1.50
N ALA A 52 24.66 -9.94 1.69
CA ALA A 52 24.69 -9.30 3.00
C ALA A 52 23.52 -9.76 3.88
N ALA A 53 22.29 -9.74 3.34
CA ALA A 53 21.10 -10.22 4.03
C ALA A 53 21.25 -11.72 4.40
N ARG A 54 21.77 -12.56 3.51
CA ARG A 54 21.98 -13.98 3.78
C ARG A 54 22.99 -14.21 4.90
N ARG A 55 24.07 -13.44 4.98
CA ARG A 55 25.03 -13.49 6.10
C ARG A 55 24.41 -13.05 7.42
N ALA A 56 23.51 -12.05 7.38
CA ALA A 56 22.85 -11.52 8.57
C ALA A 56 21.71 -12.43 9.08
N PHE A 57 21.26 -13.39 8.29
CA PHE A 57 20.17 -14.29 8.67
C PHE A 57 20.63 -15.29 9.74
N ASP A 58 20.03 -15.14 10.93
CA ASP A 58 20.17 -16.11 12.02
C ASP A 58 18.75 -16.54 12.47
N PRO A 59 18.36 -17.79 12.16
CA PRO A 59 17.04 -18.30 12.53
C PRO A 59 16.85 -18.46 14.05
N LEU A 60 17.93 -18.40 14.83
CA LEU A 60 17.94 -18.61 16.27
C LEU A 60 17.93 -17.31 17.09
N VAL A 61 17.85 -16.13 16.42
CA VAL A 61 17.71 -14.84 17.14
C VAL A 61 16.54 -14.89 18.09
N SER A 62 16.80 -14.63 19.37
CA SER A 62 15.79 -14.70 20.41
C SER A 62 14.67 -13.67 20.21
N VAL A 63 13.46 -14.00 20.69
CA VAL A 63 12.32 -13.07 20.66
C VAL A 63 12.64 -11.78 21.43
N ALA A 64 13.36 -11.88 22.54
CA ALA A 64 13.77 -10.71 23.33
C ALA A 64 14.65 -9.75 22.52
N GLU A 65 15.60 -10.28 21.77
CA GLU A 65 16.47 -9.46 20.91
C GLU A 65 15.68 -8.85 19.71
N ARG A 66 14.74 -9.58 19.12
CA ARG A 66 13.86 -9.04 18.07
C ARG A 66 13.01 -7.87 18.60
N ARG A 67 12.48 -7.98 19.83
CA ARG A 67 11.74 -6.90 20.52
C ARG A 67 12.61 -5.66 20.73
N ASP A 68 13.83 -5.87 21.22
CA ASP A 68 14.78 -4.75 21.45
C ASP A 68 15.15 -4.06 20.13
N ARG A 69 15.47 -4.82 19.07
CA ARG A 69 15.73 -4.28 17.72
C ARG A 69 14.55 -3.47 17.23
N LEU A 70 13.33 -4.01 17.34
CA LEU A 70 12.10 -3.36 16.87
C LEU A 70 11.82 -2.07 17.64
N ALA A 71 11.98 -2.07 18.97
CA ALA A 71 11.79 -0.88 19.79
C ALA A 71 12.74 0.25 19.39
N ARG A 72 14.03 -0.05 19.18
CA ARG A 72 15.02 0.92 18.72
C ARG A 72 14.68 1.50 17.34
N VAL A 73 14.18 0.68 16.41
CA VAL A 73 13.74 1.14 15.10
C VAL A 73 12.54 2.09 15.20
N ILE A 74 11.53 1.74 16.00
CA ILE A 74 10.34 2.57 16.21
C ILE A 74 10.74 3.92 16.82
N ASP A 75 11.62 3.93 17.82
CA ASP A 75 12.10 5.16 18.47
C ASP A 75 12.93 6.04 17.51
N ALA A 76 13.77 5.44 16.68
CA ALA A 76 14.57 6.16 15.68
C ALA A 76 13.69 6.75 14.58
N MET A 77 12.71 5.96 14.08
CA MET A 77 11.75 6.41 13.07
C MET A 77 10.90 7.58 13.60
N ALA A 78 10.42 7.49 14.85
CA ALA A 78 9.60 8.55 15.45
C ALA A 78 10.27 9.92 15.44
N LYS A 79 11.59 9.99 15.58
CA LYS A 79 12.38 11.22 15.55
C LYS A 79 12.50 11.84 14.16
N ARG A 80 12.32 11.03 13.11
CA ARG A 80 12.47 11.45 11.71
C ARG A 80 11.14 11.79 11.03
N LEU A 81 9.98 11.55 11.69
CA LEU A 81 8.68 11.74 11.06
C LEU A 81 8.45 13.15 10.49
N PRO A 82 8.88 14.25 11.13
CA PRO A 82 8.73 15.58 10.53
C PRO A 82 9.48 15.73 9.21
N ASP A 83 10.72 15.26 9.15
CA ASP A 83 11.57 15.30 7.96
C ASP A 83 10.97 14.43 6.84
N ILE A 84 10.57 13.22 7.18
CA ILE A 84 9.92 12.28 6.25
C ILE A 84 8.61 12.88 5.69
N ALA A 85 7.81 13.56 6.51
CA ALA A 85 6.58 14.21 6.05
C ALA A 85 6.87 15.32 5.03
N GLU A 86 7.90 16.14 5.28
CA GLU A 86 8.35 17.18 4.35
C GLU A 86 8.80 16.58 3.02
N THR A 87 9.64 15.54 3.08
CA THR A 87 10.13 14.84 1.90
C THR A 87 8.99 14.20 1.10
N ILE A 88 8.02 13.54 1.74
CA ILE A 88 6.83 12.98 1.07
C ILE A 88 6.00 14.07 0.39
N THR A 89 5.83 15.22 1.04
CA THR A 89 5.12 16.35 0.41
C THR A 89 5.81 16.75 -0.88
N ARG A 90 7.12 16.78 -0.91
CA ARG A 90 7.90 17.23 -2.06
C ARG A 90 8.01 16.19 -3.17
N GLU A 91 8.35 14.92 -2.82
CA GLU A 91 8.59 13.88 -3.84
C GLU A 91 7.31 13.28 -4.43
N MET A 92 6.20 13.30 -3.67
CA MET A 92 4.95 12.66 -4.06
C MET A 92 3.81 13.67 -4.28
N GLY A 93 3.97 14.90 -3.81
CA GLY A 93 2.93 15.93 -3.89
C GLY A 93 1.81 15.78 -2.86
N ALA A 94 1.99 14.98 -1.81
CA ALA A 94 1.00 14.85 -0.76
C ALA A 94 0.82 16.18 -0.01
N PRO A 95 -0.41 16.72 0.13
CA PRO A 95 -0.63 17.91 0.93
C PRO A 95 -0.05 17.77 2.34
N VAL A 96 0.61 18.81 2.86
CA VAL A 96 1.27 18.81 4.20
C VAL A 96 0.40 18.25 5.30
N ARG A 97 -0.91 18.47 5.22
CA ARG A 97 -1.88 17.92 6.17
C ARG A 97 -1.96 16.39 6.10
N ILE A 98 -1.93 15.82 4.89
CA ILE A 98 -1.98 14.37 4.66
C ILE A 98 -0.63 13.75 4.98
N ALA A 99 0.47 14.40 4.61
CA ALA A 99 1.82 13.94 4.91
C ALA A 99 2.04 13.84 6.42
N GLY A 100 1.69 14.86 7.20
CA GLY A 100 1.86 14.87 8.66
C GLY A 100 0.89 13.97 9.43
N SER A 101 -0.29 13.64 8.89
CA SER A 101 -1.30 12.84 9.60
C SER A 101 -1.37 11.40 9.08
N VAL A 102 -1.64 11.18 7.80
CA VAL A 102 -1.86 9.86 7.22
C VAL A 102 -0.54 9.19 6.86
N GLN A 103 0.32 9.90 6.09
CA GLN A 103 1.55 9.33 5.53
C GLN A 103 2.60 8.98 6.61
N THR A 104 2.54 9.59 7.79
CA THR A 104 3.50 9.34 8.88
C THR A 104 2.88 8.68 10.11
N GLN A 105 1.66 9.07 10.55
CA GLN A 105 1.10 8.52 11.79
C GLN A 105 0.52 7.12 11.61
N VAL A 106 -0.06 6.80 10.44
CA VAL A 106 -0.57 5.44 10.17
C VAL A 106 0.58 4.42 10.13
N PRO A 107 1.72 4.65 9.43
CA PRO A 107 2.90 3.78 9.55
C PRO A 107 3.39 3.56 10.99
N MET A 108 3.39 4.62 11.81
CA MET A 108 3.76 4.48 13.22
C MET A 108 2.78 3.60 14.00
N ALA A 109 1.48 3.71 13.73
CA ALA A 109 0.47 2.83 14.34
C ALA A 109 0.67 1.38 13.90
N VAL A 110 0.98 1.14 12.61
CA VAL A 110 1.32 -0.20 12.09
C VAL A 110 2.55 -0.76 12.80
N ALA A 111 3.64 0.02 12.91
CA ALA A 111 4.86 -0.43 13.55
C ALA A 111 4.65 -0.82 15.02
N ARG A 112 3.90 0.00 15.77
CA ARG A 112 3.51 -0.30 17.16
C ARG A 112 2.61 -1.52 17.25
N GLY A 113 1.64 -1.67 16.32
CA GLY A 113 0.78 -2.84 16.25
C GLY A 113 1.56 -4.15 16.04
N ILE A 114 2.62 -4.14 15.22
CA ILE A 114 3.51 -5.30 15.07
C ILE A 114 4.32 -5.56 16.35
N ALA A 115 4.77 -4.52 17.07
CA ALA A 115 5.43 -4.70 18.36
C ALA A 115 4.50 -5.37 19.38
N ASP A 116 3.22 -4.94 19.45
CA ASP A 116 2.20 -5.55 20.31
C ASP A 116 1.91 -7.01 19.92
N VAL A 117 1.95 -7.33 18.63
CA VAL A 117 1.84 -8.72 18.15
C VAL A 117 3.02 -9.54 18.62
N LEU A 118 4.26 -9.07 18.39
CA LEU A 118 5.49 -9.77 18.79
C LEU A 118 5.56 -10.02 20.29
N GLU A 119 5.02 -9.10 21.10
CA GLU A 119 4.94 -9.24 22.57
C GLU A 119 4.12 -10.46 23.00
N LYS A 120 3.04 -10.78 22.26
CA LYS A 120 2.03 -11.78 22.63
C LYS A 120 2.07 -13.03 21.76
N PHE A 121 2.94 -13.06 20.74
CA PHE A 121 2.93 -14.13 19.76
C PHE A 121 3.52 -15.42 20.32
N GLU A 122 2.79 -16.51 20.20
CA GLU A 122 3.23 -17.85 20.56
C GLU A 122 3.89 -18.51 19.35
N PHE A 123 5.23 -18.69 19.44
CA PHE A 123 6.03 -19.32 18.40
C PHE A 123 5.97 -20.85 18.41
N GLU A 124 5.41 -21.44 19.45
CA GLU A 124 5.29 -22.89 19.62
C GLU A 124 3.86 -23.28 20.02
N GLU A 125 3.35 -24.36 19.43
CA GLU A 125 2.02 -24.90 19.71
C GLU A 125 2.05 -26.43 19.77
N ARG A 126 1.39 -27.03 20.78
CA ARG A 126 1.22 -28.47 20.86
C ARG A 126 -0.01 -28.94 20.09
N VAL A 127 0.20 -29.83 19.11
CA VAL A 127 -0.86 -30.48 18.32
C VAL A 127 -0.69 -32.00 18.45
N GLY A 128 -1.43 -32.65 19.35
CA GLY A 128 -1.26 -34.06 19.64
C GLY A 128 0.15 -34.37 20.17
N ASN A 129 0.86 -35.27 19.51
CA ASN A 129 2.26 -35.61 19.82
C ASN A 129 3.28 -34.73 19.09
N SER A 130 2.85 -33.68 18.39
CA SER A 130 3.74 -32.78 17.65
C SER A 130 3.93 -31.47 18.41
N LEU A 131 5.15 -30.94 18.35
CA LEU A 131 5.43 -29.54 18.62
C LEU A 131 5.52 -28.80 17.28
N VAL A 132 4.59 -27.89 17.04
CA VAL A 132 4.59 -27.02 15.86
C VAL A 132 5.32 -25.74 16.22
N VAL A 133 6.35 -25.40 15.46
CA VAL A 133 7.18 -24.21 15.66
C VAL A 133 7.04 -23.25 14.49
N ARG A 134 7.10 -21.95 14.78
CA ARG A 134 7.11 -20.85 13.80
C ARG A 134 8.51 -20.28 13.70
N GLU A 135 9.10 -20.37 12.53
CA GLU A 135 10.47 -19.96 12.25
C GLU A 135 10.50 -18.84 11.20
N PRO A 136 11.50 -17.92 11.21
CA PRO A 136 11.64 -16.91 10.17
C PRO A 136 11.79 -17.57 8.79
N TYR A 137 11.19 -16.92 7.78
CA TYR A 137 11.21 -17.43 6.40
C TYR A 137 12.62 -17.40 5.80
N GLY A 138 13.38 -16.33 6.05
CA GLY A 138 14.70 -16.10 5.48
C GLY A 138 14.87 -14.70 4.92
N VAL A 139 15.59 -14.57 3.82
CA VAL A 139 15.84 -13.28 3.15
C VAL A 139 14.59 -12.81 2.42
N VAL A 140 14.16 -11.57 2.69
CA VAL A 140 12.98 -10.94 2.10
C VAL A 140 13.38 -9.90 1.06
N ALA A 141 12.85 -10.02 -0.15
CA ALA A 141 12.83 -8.93 -1.13
C ALA A 141 11.55 -8.10 -0.94
N ALA A 142 11.68 -6.87 -0.46
CA ALA A 142 10.59 -5.92 -0.27
C ALA A 142 10.60 -4.88 -1.38
N ILE A 143 9.56 -4.85 -2.21
CA ILE A 143 9.41 -3.92 -3.35
C ILE A 143 8.19 -3.08 -3.13
N THR A 144 8.36 -1.75 -3.02
CA THR A 144 7.31 -0.83 -2.59
C THR A 144 6.95 0.21 -3.65
N PRO A 145 5.67 0.64 -3.73
CA PRO A 145 5.20 1.70 -4.60
C PRO A 145 5.45 3.10 -4.01
N TRP A 146 4.97 4.11 -4.71
CA TRP A 146 5.21 5.52 -4.43
C TRP A 146 4.07 6.23 -3.67
N ASN A 147 2.86 5.67 -3.64
CA ASN A 147 1.65 6.40 -3.21
C ASN A 147 1.56 6.65 -1.69
N TYR A 148 2.08 5.75 -0.88
CA TYR A 148 2.24 5.87 0.57
C TYR A 148 3.64 5.38 0.96
N PRO A 149 4.71 6.11 0.58
CA PRO A 149 6.06 5.56 0.57
C PRO A 149 6.52 5.02 1.94
N LEU A 150 6.36 5.78 3.03
CA LEU A 150 6.72 5.29 4.36
C LEU A 150 5.83 4.13 4.81
N TYR A 151 4.51 4.21 4.56
CA TYR A 151 3.59 3.15 4.98
C TYR A 151 3.93 1.81 4.32
N GLN A 152 4.18 1.82 3.02
CA GLN A 152 4.50 0.61 2.26
C GLN A 152 5.81 -0.04 2.68
N VAL A 153 6.80 0.77 3.02
CA VAL A 153 8.07 0.30 3.60
C VAL A 153 7.86 -0.30 4.97
N VAL A 154 7.15 0.40 5.85
CA VAL A 154 6.87 -0.05 7.23
C VAL A 154 6.05 -1.33 7.25
N ALA A 155 5.02 -1.46 6.40
CA ALA A 155 4.17 -2.65 6.32
C ALA A 155 4.95 -3.93 5.94
N LYS A 156 6.13 -3.80 5.31
CA LYS A 156 6.98 -4.91 4.90
C LYS A 156 8.21 -5.09 5.79
N VAL A 157 8.95 -4.02 6.05
CA VAL A 157 10.23 -4.09 6.77
C VAL A 157 10.03 -4.37 8.26
N ILE A 158 9.04 -3.75 8.88
CA ILE A 158 8.81 -3.91 10.33
C ILE A 158 8.40 -5.34 10.72
N PRO A 159 7.41 -5.98 10.06
CA PRO A 159 7.09 -7.38 10.35
C PRO A 159 8.23 -8.33 9.99
N ALA A 160 9.03 -8.05 8.94
CA ALA A 160 10.21 -8.84 8.61
C ALA A 160 11.26 -8.79 9.74
N ILE A 161 11.60 -7.59 10.26
CA ILE A 161 12.51 -7.42 11.42
C ILE A 161 11.96 -8.16 12.64
N ALA A 162 10.66 -8.01 12.93
CA ALA A 162 9.99 -8.68 14.05
C ALA A 162 10.04 -10.21 13.93
N ALA A 163 9.92 -10.74 12.72
CA ALA A 163 10.05 -12.16 12.45
C ALA A 163 11.49 -12.67 12.50
N GLY A 164 12.50 -11.80 12.38
CA GLY A 164 13.92 -12.16 12.29
C GLY A 164 14.40 -12.40 10.85
N CYS A 165 13.68 -11.83 9.87
CA CYS A 165 14.02 -11.91 8.45
C CYS A 165 14.82 -10.68 8.01
N PRO A 166 16.02 -10.82 7.45
CA PRO A 166 16.74 -9.73 6.81
C PRO A 166 16.04 -9.30 5.51
N VAL A 167 16.17 -8.02 5.17
CA VAL A 167 15.43 -7.39 4.05
C VAL A 167 16.36 -6.76 3.04
N VAL A 168 16.07 -6.97 1.77
CA VAL A 168 16.54 -6.15 0.65
C VAL A 168 15.34 -5.32 0.17
N LEU A 169 15.43 -4.01 0.34
CA LEU A 169 14.36 -3.05 0.09
C LEU A 169 14.61 -2.30 -1.22
N LYS A 170 13.57 -2.24 -2.08
CA LYS A 170 13.54 -1.43 -3.29
C LYS A 170 12.32 -0.52 -3.28
N PRO A 171 12.47 0.78 -3.05
CA PRO A 171 11.39 1.75 -3.22
C PRO A 171 11.06 2.02 -4.70
N SER A 172 9.93 2.65 -4.96
CA SER A 172 9.63 3.21 -6.28
C SER A 172 10.63 4.32 -6.65
N ASN A 173 10.81 4.53 -7.94
CA ASN A 173 11.64 5.62 -8.44
C ASN A 173 10.98 6.99 -8.33
N GLU A 174 9.66 7.04 -8.27
CA GLU A 174 8.88 8.29 -8.17
C GLU A 174 8.97 8.93 -6.77
N ALA A 175 9.11 8.12 -5.70
CA ALA A 175 9.18 8.61 -4.33
C ALA A 175 10.18 7.79 -3.50
N PRO A 176 11.48 7.85 -3.80
CA PRO A 176 12.49 7.06 -3.12
C PRO A 176 13.07 7.73 -1.86
N LEU A 177 13.05 9.08 -1.77
CA LEU A 177 13.86 9.83 -0.80
C LEU A 177 13.40 9.64 0.65
N SER A 178 12.09 9.58 0.90
CA SER A 178 11.56 9.25 2.23
C SER A 178 11.99 7.87 2.71
N THR A 179 12.27 6.93 1.79
CA THR A 179 12.83 5.62 2.12
C THR A 179 14.30 5.71 2.55
N PHE A 180 15.09 6.62 1.96
CA PHE A 180 16.45 6.88 2.46
C PHE A 180 16.43 7.38 3.91
N GLU A 181 15.52 8.31 4.23
CA GLU A 181 15.37 8.82 5.59
C GLU A 181 14.92 7.73 6.58
N PHE A 182 14.05 6.80 6.15
CA PHE A 182 13.70 5.63 6.93
C PHE A 182 14.94 4.73 7.17
N VAL A 183 15.78 4.49 6.15
CA VAL A 183 17.00 3.68 6.29
C VAL A 183 18.05 4.37 7.17
N GLU A 184 18.14 5.70 7.15
CA GLU A 184 18.93 6.45 8.13
C GLU A 184 18.44 6.24 9.57
N ALA A 185 17.12 6.11 9.78
CA ALA A 185 16.58 5.72 11.08
C ALA A 185 16.96 4.27 11.46
N ILE A 186 16.95 3.33 10.49
CA ILE A 186 17.44 1.95 10.68
C ILE A 186 18.91 1.95 11.10
N GLN A 187 19.76 2.73 10.42
CA GLN A 187 21.18 2.86 10.77
C GLN A 187 21.36 3.43 12.17
N ALA A 188 20.61 4.48 12.53
CA ALA A 188 20.65 5.08 13.86
C ALA A 188 20.15 4.11 14.97
N ALA A 189 19.26 3.19 14.65
CA ALA A 189 18.80 2.13 15.56
C ALA A 189 19.87 1.06 15.83
N GLY A 190 20.95 1.01 15.03
CA GLY A 190 22.09 0.12 15.23
C GLY A 190 21.73 -1.36 15.10
N LEU A 191 20.96 -1.72 14.06
CA LEU A 191 20.71 -3.12 13.73
C LEU A 191 22.00 -3.79 13.23
N PRO A 192 22.13 -5.12 13.36
CA PRO A 192 23.26 -5.84 12.79
C PRO A 192 23.42 -5.54 11.29
N PRO A 193 24.66 -5.41 10.79
CA PRO A 193 24.93 -5.26 9.36
C PRO A 193 24.17 -6.30 8.52
N GLY A 194 23.65 -5.90 7.37
CA GLY A 194 22.87 -6.79 6.49
C GLY A 194 21.40 -7.01 6.89
N SER A 195 20.96 -6.59 8.10
CA SER A 195 19.56 -6.76 8.53
C SER A 195 18.58 -6.04 7.62
N VAL A 196 18.93 -4.85 7.12
CA VAL A 196 18.18 -4.09 6.12
C VAL A 196 19.18 -3.55 5.11
N ASN A 197 18.86 -3.71 3.83
CA ASN A 197 19.66 -3.22 2.72
C ASN A 197 18.75 -2.45 1.77
N LEU A 198 19.22 -1.34 1.20
CA LEU A 198 18.48 -0.49 0.27
C LEU A 198 19.17 -0.47 -1.09
N VAL A 199 18.42 -0.84 -2.12
CA VAL A 199 18.85 -0.74 -3.53
C VAL A 199 17.79 0.03 -4.31
N THR A 200 18.21 1.05 -5.06
CA THR A 200 17.35 1.87 -5.94
C THR A 200 17.66 1.60 -7.40
N GLY A 201 16.72 1.92 -8.28
CA GLY A 201 16.90 1.77 -9.73
C GLY A 201 15.65 1.24 -10.45
N PRO A 202 15.71 1.03 -11.78
CA PRO A 202 14.58 0.64 -12.61
C PRO A 202 13.97 -0.70 -12.18
N GLY A 203 12.62 -0.76 -12.07
CA GLY A 203 11.91 -1.96 -11.63
C GLY A 203 12.19 -3.20 -12.46
N ARG A 204 12.32 -3.04 -13.79
CA ARG A 204 12.64 -4.14 -14.71
C ARG A 204 14.06 -4.71 -14.53
N VAL A 205 14.99 -3.93 -14.00
CA VAL A 205 16.37 -4.38 -13.73
C VAL A 205 16.46 -4.90 -12.31
N ILE A 206 16.23 -4.02 -11.32
CA ILE A 206 16.42 -4.32 -9.90
C ILE A 206 15.29 -5.19 -9.36
N GLY A 207 14.02 -4.81 -9.62
CA GLY A 207 12.86 -5.52 -9.05
C GLY A 207 12.71 -6.94 -9.60
N GLU A 208 12.86 -7.14 -10.92
CA GLU A 208 12.79 -8.48 -11.51
C GLU A 208 13.98 -9.36 -11.07
N HIS A 209 15.19 -8.78 -10.95
CA HIS A 209 16.36 -9.51 -10.44
C HIS A 209 16.16 -9.97 -8.99
N MET A 210 15.65 -9.08 -8.11
CA MET A 210 15.30 -9.45 -6.73
C MET A 210 14.25 -10.57 -6.68
N ALA A 211 13.18 -10.46 -7.50
CA ALA A 211 12.13 -11.46 -7.54
C ALA A 211 12.62 -12.84 -8.04
N ALA A 212 13.58 -12.85 -8.95
CA ALA A 212 14.16 -14.07 -9.53
C ALA A 212 15.35 -14.62 -8.72
N HIS A 213 15.94 -13.84 -7.81
CA HIS A 213 17.21 -14.17 -7.15
C HIS A 213 17.12 -15.48 -6.34
N PRO A 214 18.00 -16.49 -6.54
CA PRO A 214 17.89 -17.79 -5.90
C PRO A 214 18.00 -17.75 -4.36
N ASP A 215 18.75 -16.79 -3.81
CA ASP A 215 18.97 -16.65 -2.36
C ASP A 215 17.96 -15.72 -1.67
N VAL A 216 16.89 -15.33 -2.36
CA VAL A 216 15.70 -14.69 -1.77
C VAL A 216 14.68 -15.78 -1.46
N ASP A 217 14.15 -15.80 -0.23
CA ASP A 217 13.20 -16.82 0.25
C ASP A 217 11.75 -16.35 0.16
N LEU A 218 11.51 -15.03 0.27
CA LEU A 218 10.21 -14.42 0.22
C LEU A 218 10.25 -13.11 -0.58
N VAL A 219 9.28 -12.91 -1.47
CA VAL A 219 9.05 -11.63 -2.14
C VAL A 219 7.77 -11.00 -1.60
N SER A 220 7.87 -9.79 -1.05
CA SER A 220 6.75 -8.95 -0.67
C SER A 220 6.69 -7.75 -1.61
N PHE A 221 5.65 -7.69 -2.42
CA PHE A 221 5.46 -6.69 -3.47
C PHE A 221 4.13 -5.94 -3.28
N THR A 222 4.15 -4.63 -3.45
CA THR A 222 2.96 -3.80 -3.64
C THR A 222 3.10 -2.97 -4.91
N GLY A 223 2.07 -2.98 -5.76
CA GLY A 223 2.06 -2.23 -7.03
C GLY A 223 0.91 -2.62 -7.95
N SER A 224 1.08 -2.40 -9.27
CA SER A 224 0.04 -2.75 -10.24
C SER A 224 -0.13 -4.26 -10.38
N THR A 225 -1.33 -4.69 -10.77
CA THR A 225 -1.68 -6.10 -10.96
C THR A 225 -0.77 -6.79 -11.99
N ASP A 226 -0.46 -6.13 -13.10
CA ASP A 226 0.37 -6.71 -14.15
C ASP A 226 1.81 -6.93 -13.68
N VAL A 227 2.38 -5.95 -12.96
CA VAL A 227 3.72 -6.10 -12.37
C VAL A 227 3.72 -7.17 -11.29
N GLY A 228 2.67 -7.24 -10.45
CA GLY A 228 2.53 -8.28 -9.43
C GLY A 228 2.45 -9.68 -10.03
N ALA A 229 1.71 -9.85 -11.13
CA ALA A 229 1.66 -11.12 -11.87
C ALA A 229 3.05 -11.52 -12.39
N ARG A 230 3.82 -10.56 -12.92
CA ARG A 230 5.21 -10.79 -13.36
C ARG A 230 6.15 -11.15 -12.21
N VAL A 231 6.04 -10.47 -11.08
CA VAL A 231 6.80 -10.79 -9.86
C VAL A 231 6.47 -12.22 -9.37
N GLY A 232 5.18 -12.58 -9.36
CA GLY A 232 4.74 -13.93 -8.98
C GLY A 232 5.27 -15.01 -9.93
N GLU A 233 5.29 -14.75 -11.25
CA GLU A 233 5.88 -15.64 -12.24
C GLU A 233 7.38 -15.90 -11.95
N LEU A 234 8.14 -14.83 -11.73
CA LEU A 234 9.59 -14.91 -11.48
C LEU A 234 9.89 -15.65 -10.17
N ALA A 235 9.18 -15.31 -9.10
CA ALA A 235 9.30 -15.95 -7.81
C ALA A 235 8.93 -17.44 -7.85
N GLY A 236 7.89 -17.80 -8.62
CA GLY A 236 7.44 -19.18 -8.80
C GLY A 236 8.48 -20.11 -9.42
N ARG A 237 9.41 -19.58 -10.22
CA ARG A 237 10.49 -20.37 -10.84
C ARG A 237 11.44 -21.03 -9.83
N THR A 238 11.56 -20.44 -8.64
CA THR A 238 12.38 -20.95 -7.54
C THR A 238 11.54 -21.38 -6.32
N VAL A 239 10.20 -21.45 -6.47
CA VAL A 239 9.23 -21.89 -5.45
C VAL A 239 9.33 -21.09 -4.15
N LYS A 240 9.69 -19.80 -4.22
CA LYS A 240 9.72 -18.92 -3.05
C LYS A 240 8.35 -18.42 -2.68
N LYS A 241 8.15 -18.05 -1.41
CA LYS A 241 6.91 -17.44 -0.95
C LYS A 241 6.70 -16.06 -1.59
N VAL A 242 5.45 -15.75 -1.89
CA VAL A 242 5.06 -14.45 -2.48
C VAL A 242 3.92 -13.86 -1.67
N ALA A 243 4.05 -12.59 -1.29
CA ALA A 243 2.96 -11.75 -0.78
C ALA A 243 2.79 -10.59 -1.77
N LEU A 244 1.58 -10.45 -2.33
CA LEU A 244 1.25 -9.47 -3.36
C LEU A 244 0.10 -8.61 -2.89
N GLU A 245 0.30 -7.30 -2.81
CA GLU A 245 -0.73 -6.28 -2.61
C GLU A 245 -0.86 -5.46 -3.90
N LEU A 246 -2.01 -5.57 -4.56
CA LEU A 246 -2.21 -5.08 -5.92
C LEU A 246 -3.36 -4.09 -6.00
N GLY A 247 -3.78 -3.77 -7.24
CA GLY A 247 -4.82 -2.79 -7.50
C GLY A 247 -6.20 -3.16 -6.95
N GLY A 248 -7.10 -2.17 -6.93
CA GLY A 248 -8.46 -2.31 -6.46
C GLY A 248 -9.46 -1.48 -7.27
N LYS A 249 -10.73 -1.93 -7.26
CA LYS A 249 -11.87 -1.17 -7.77
C LYS A 249 -13.01 -1.23 -6.75
N SER A 250 -12.72 -0.72 -5.57
CA SER A 250 -13.52 -0.90 -4.36
C SER A 250 -14.89 -0.23 -4.47
N ALA A 251 -15.92 -0.88 -3.93
CA ALA A 251 -17.28 -0.40 -3.96
C ALA A 251 -17.69 0.22 -2.60
N ASN A 252 -18.24 1.43 -2.63
CA ASN A 252 -19.01 2.02 -1.55
C ASN A 252 -20.49 1.72 -1.81
N VAL A 253 -21.06 0.75 -1.10
CA VAL A 253 -22.43 0.29 -1.31
C VAL A 253 -23.36 0.94 -0.29
N ILE A 254 -24.35 1.70 -0.77
CA ILE A 254 -25.31 2.42 0.07
C ILE A 254 -26.67 1.73 -0.09
N LEU A 255 -27.04 0.91 0.90
CA LEU A 255 -28.31 0.18 0.89
C LEU A 255 -29.49 1.08 1.33
N ASP A 256 -30.72 0.61 1.09
CA ASP A 256 -31.90 1.28 1.57
C ASP A 256 -31.90 1.42 3.10
N GLY A 257 -32.39 2.57 3.59
CA GLY A 257 -32.42 2.90 5.01
C GLY A 257 -31.12 3.48 5.57
N ALA A 258 -30.01 3.50 4.80
CA ALA A 258 -28.77 4.14 5.22
C ALA A 258 -28.92 5.69 5.28
N ASP A 259 -28.09 6.33 6.12
CA ASP A 259 -27.86 7.79 6.06
C ASP A 259 -27.12 8.14 4.76
N LEU A 260 -27.88 8.40 3.71
CA LEU A 260 -27.35 8.70 2.39
C LEU A 260 -26.39 9.89 2.41
N ALA A 261 -26.74 10.94 3.16
CA ALA A 261 -25.92 12.15 3.16
C ALA A 261 -24.53 11.91 3.75
N THR A 262 -24.44 11.15 4.83
CA THR A 262 -23.16 10.75 5.43
C THR A 262 -22.41 9.77 4.52
N ALA A 263 -23.08 8.72 4.04
CA ALA A 263 -22.48 7.69 3.21
C ALA A 263 -21.86 8.24 1.90
N VAL A 264 -22.57 9.18 1.24
CA VAL A 264 -22.07 9.83 0.01
C VAL A 264 -20.90 10.76 0.33
N LYS A 265 -20.98 11.61 1.37
CA LYS A 265 -19.88 12.54 1.72
C LYS A 265 -18.61 11.79 2.11
N VAL A 266 -18.72 10.74 2.92
CA VAL A 266 -17.59 9.89 3.32
C VAL A 266 -17.03 9.15 2.11
N GLY A 267 -17.90 8.63 1.23
CA GLY A 267 -17.50 7.95 0.00
C GLY A 267 -16.73 8.85 -0.96
N VAL A 268 -17.19 10.09 -1.17
CA VAL A 268 -16.43 11.11 -1.96
C VAL A 268 -15.09 11.40 -1.30
N GLY A 269 -15.06 11.51 0.04
CA GLY A 269 -13.84 11.77 0.79
C GLY A 269 -12.83 10.63 0.65
N ASN A 270 -13.27 9.39 0.72
CA ASN A 270 -12.41 8.22 0.55
C ASN A 270 -11.91 8.08 -0.90
N ALA A 271 -12.79 8.30 -1.90
CA ALA A 271 -12.40 8.24 -3.31
C ALA A 271 -11.34 9.29 -3.70
N PHE A 272 -11.32 10.45 -3.01
CA PHE A 272 -10.38 11.55 -3.30
C PHE A 272 -9.22 11.64 -2.32
N LEU A 273 -9.14 10.74 -1.33
CA LEU A 273 -8.01 10.68 -0.40
C LEU A 273 -6.71 10.52 -1.18
N ASN A 274 -5.68 11.30 -0.81
CA ASN A 274 -4.37 11.28 -1.49
C ASN A 274 -4.44 11.52 -3.01
N GLY A 275 -5.42 12.33 -3.46
CA GLY A 275 -5.68 12.54 -4.89
C GLY A 275 -6.21 11.30 -5.61
N GLY A 276 -6.87 10.38 -4.90
CA GLY A 276 -7.33 9.09 -5.45
C GLY A 276 -6.22 8.07 -5.71
N GLN A 277 -4.98 8.38 -5.35
CA GLN A 277 -3.80 7.53 -5.49
C GLN A 277 -3.70 6.51 -4.35
N THR A 278 -4.78 5.78 -4.14
CA THR A 278 -4.99 4.90 -2.98
C THR A 278 -5.63 3.60 -3.46
N CYS A 279 -4.93 2.48 -3.29
CA CYS A 279 -5.39 1.17 -3.75
C CYS A 279 -6.76 0.74 -3.15
N MET A 280 -7.03 1.17 -1.91
CA MET A 280 -8.29 0.90 -1.22
C MET A 280 -9.36 2.00 -1.42
N ALA A 281 -9.15 2.99 -2.29
CA ALA A 281 -10.13 4.05 -2.54
C ALA A 281 -11.46 3.49 -3.09
N TRP A 282 -12.57 3.97 -2.56
CA TRP A 282 -13.92 3.53 -2.96
C TRP A 282 -14.35 4.26 -4.23
N THR A 283 -13.74 3.91 -5.35
CA THR A 283 -13.92 4.62 -6.62
C THR A 283 -15.18 4.24 -7.39
N ARG A 284 -15.96 3.26 -6.88
CA ARG A 284 -17.32 2.97 -7.33
C ARG A 284 -18.30 3.23 -6.18
N MET A 285 -19.28 4.12 -6.37
CA MET A 285 -20.34 4.37 -5.41
C MET A 285 -21.65 3.78 -5.96
N LEU A 286 -22.19 2.78 -5.28
CA LEU A 286 -23.42 2.09 -5.66
C LEU A 286 -24.57 2.68 -4.84
N VAL A 287 -25.62 3.20 -5.52
CA VAL A 287 -26.72 3.91 -4.89
C VAL A 287 -28.08 3.36 -5.38
N PRO A 288 -29.08 3.20 -4.48
CA PRO A 288 -30.42 2.79 -4.91
C PRO A 288 -30.98 3.74 -5.98
N GLN A 289 -31.59 3.19 -7.02
CA GLN A 289 -32.22 3.98 -8.10
C GLN A 289 -33.23 5.02 -7.55
N SER A 290 -33.95 4.66 -6.48
CA SER A 290 -34.95 5.53 -5.83
C SER A 290 -34.35 6.80 -5.21
N ARG A 291 -33.06 6.77 -4.84
CA ARG A 291 -32.37 7.91 -4.18
C ARG A 291 -31.22 8.46 -5.03
N TYR A 292 -31.13 8.04 -6.29
CA TYR A 292 -29.98 8.33 -7.15
C TYR A 292 -29.78 9.82 -7.39
N ALA A 293 -30.87 10.56 -7.74
CA ALA A 293 -30.78 12.01 -7.98
C ALA A 293 -30.29 12.78 -6.75
N GLU A 294 -30.80 12.43 -5.56
CA GLU A 294 -30.36 13.03 -4.29
C GLU A 294 -28.87 12.76 -4.02
N ALA A 295 -28.41 11.53 -4.28
CA ALA A 295 -27.01 11.16 -4.11
C ALA A 295 -26.08 11.96 -5.04
N LEU A 296 -26.47 12.19 -6.29
CA LEU A 296 -25.69 13.00 -7.23
C LEU A 296 -25.54 14.45 -6.78
N GLU A 297 -26.60 15.07 -6.26
CA GLU A 297 -26.55 16.43 -5.72
C GLU A 297 -25.59 16.53 -4.53
N ILE A 298 -25.68 15.57 -3.59
CA ILE A 298 -24.80 15.52 -2.42
C ILE A 298 -23.35 15.28 -2.84
N ALA A 299 -23.10 14.39 -3.81
CA ALA A 299 -21.76 14.07 -4.30
C ALA A 299 -21.11 15.28 -4.98
N ALA A 300 -21.83 15.98 -5.84
CA ALA A 300 -21.35 17.19 -6.50
C ALA A 300 -21.01 18.30 -5.48
N ALA A 301 -21.90 18.53 -4.50
CA ALA A 301 -21.67 19.50 -3.43
C ALA A 301 -20.49 19.11 -2.53
N ALA A 302 -20.27 17.81 -2.28
CA ALA A 302 -19.13 17.32 -1.53
C ALA A 302 -17.82 17.50 -2.31
N ALA A 303 -17.79 17.17 -3.60
CA ALA A 303 -16.63 17.32 -4.48
C ALA A 303 -16.17 18.78 -4.60
N ALA A 304 -17.10 19.73 -4.67
CA ALA A 304 -16.81 21.17 -4.74
C ALA A 304 -15.99 21.70 -3.53
N ARG A 305 -15.91 20.93 -2.44
CA ARG A 305 -15.11 21.29 -1.24
C ARG A 305 -13.66 20.86 -1.32
N TYR A 306 -13.26 20.10 -2.37
CA TYR A 306 -11.91 19.61 -2.53
C TYR A 306 -11.08 20.60 -3.34
N THR A 307 -10.34 21.44 -2.62
CA THR A 307 -9.40 22.40 -3.21
C THR A 307 -8.18 21.65 -3.77
N VAL A 308 -7.92 21.85 -5.06
CA VAL A 308 -6.70 21.33 -5.73
C VAL A 308 -5.66 22.46 -5.73
N GLY A 309 -4.44 22.18 -5.29
CA GLY A 309 -3.46 23.24 -5.18
C GLY A 309 -2.07 22.81 -4.75
N ASP A 310 -1.26 23.83 -4.44
CA ASP A 310 0.07 23.66 -3.89
C ASP A 310 0.01 22.74 -2.65
N PRO A 311 0.76 21.63 -2.62
CA PRO A 311 0.76 20.72 -1.48
C PRO A 311 1.25 21.35 -0.17
N TRP A 312 2.00 22.47 -0.26
CA TRP A 312 2.48 23.22 0.90
C TRP A 312 1.43 24.15 1.52
N ASP A 313 0.36 24.46 0.79
CA ASP A 313 -0.75 25.25 1.35
C ASP A 313 -1.62 24.39 2.27
N PRO A 314 -1.77 24.74 3.57
CA PRO A 314 -2.62 24.00 4.51
C PRO A 314 -4.09 23.88 4.09
N GLY A 315 -4.58 24.75 3.20
CA GLY A 315 -5.91 24.71 2.62
C GLY A 315 -6.09 23.71 1.49
N THR A 316 -5.02 23.20 0.94
CA THR A 316 -5.04 22.20 -0.13
C THR A 316 -5.52 20.85 0.39
N ARG A 317 -6.47 20.25 -0.33
CA ARG A 317 -6.99 18.90 -0.05
C ARG A 317 -6.51 17.86 -1.04
N ILE A 318 -6.27 18.26 -2.28
CA ILE A 318 -5.73 17.39 -3.35
C ILE A 318 -4.48 18.05 -3.90
N GLY A 319 -3.37 17.37 -3.80
CA GLY A 319 -2.11 17.72 -4.45
C GLY A 319 -2.06 17.22 -5.90
N PRO A 320 -0.90 17.29 -6.57
CA PRO A 320 -0.71 16.75 -7.91
C PRO A 320 -0.72 15.22 -7.92
N SER A 321 -0.87 14.63 -9.10
CA SER A 321 -0.46 13.23 -9.37
C SER A 321 1.05 13.11 -9.19
N ALA A 322 1.54 11.99 -8.67
CA ALA A 322 2.94 11.85 -8.30
C ALA A 322 3.92 11.89 -9.49
N SER A 323 3.44 11.68 -10.71
CA SER A 323 4.28 11.72 -11.91
C SER A 323 3.50 12.17 -13.14
N ARG A 324 4.21 12.62 -14.18
CA ARG A 324 3.66 12.94 -15.50
C ARG A 324 2.90 11.74 -16.09
N SER A 325 3.49 10.56 -16.02
CA SER A 325 2.88 9.33 -16.54
C SER A 325 1.55 9.03 -15.86
N GLN A 326 1.46 9.18 -14.54
CA GLN A 326 0.23 8.98 -13.79
C GLN A 326 -0.81 10.04 -14.14
N PHE A 327 -0.41 11.30 -14.26
CA PHE A 327 -1.26 12.40 -14.68
C PHE A 327 -1.90 12.14 -16.06
N GLU A 328 -1.09 11.79 -17.05
CA GLU A 328 -1.56 11.49 -18.41
C GLU A 328 -2.48 10.25 -18.43
N THR A 329 -2.17 9.24 -17.64
CA THR A 329 -3.00 8.05 -17.47
C THR A 329 -4.40 8.41 -16.96
N VAL A 330 -4.49 9.23 -15.90
CA VAL A 330 -5.76 9.65 -15.31
C VAL A 330 -6.58 10.47 -16.29
N LEU A 331 -5.98 11.45 -16.97
CA LEU A 331 -6.67 12.25 -17.99
C LEU A 331 -7.19 11.37 -19.12
N GLY A 332 -6.38 10.41 -19.59
CA GLY A 332 -6.80 9.45 -20.63
C GLY A 332 -8.02 8.63 -20.21
N TYR A 333 -8.12 8.18 -18.96
CA TYR A 333 -9.31 7.50 -18.45
C TYR A 333 -10.54 8.42 -18.43
N ILE A 334 -10.38 9.66 -18.00
CA ILE A 334 -11.48 10.66 -17.97
C ILE A 334 -12.00 10.91 -19.39
N GLU A 335 -11.12 11.12 -20.37
CA GLU A 335 -11.49 11.33 -21.77
C GLU A 335 -12.19 10.11 -22.38
N ARG A 336 -11.69 8.89 -22.11
CA ARG A 336 -12.33 7.66 -22.61
C ARG A 336 -13.71 7.47 -22.01
N ALA A 337 -13.86 7.69 -20.68
CA ALA A 337 -15.15 7.59 -20.00
C ALA A 337 -16.20 8.53 -20.62
N GLN A 338 -15.83 9.77 -20.97
CA GLN A 338 -16.72 10.73 -21.66
C GLN A 338 -17.09 10.25 -23.07
N ARG A 339 -16.14 9.73 -23.84
CA ARG A 339 -16.40 9.19 -25.18
C ARG A 339 -17.31 7.96 -25.14
N ASP A 340 -17.18 7.14 -24.12
CA ASP A 340 -17.96 5.92 -23.92
C ASP A 340 -19.37 6.21 -23.35
N GLY A 341 -19.72 7.48 -23.16
CA GLY A 341 -21.07 7.93 -22.81
C GLY A 341 -21.33 8.06 -21.30
N ALA A 342 -20.33 7.91 -20.43
CA ALA A 342 -20.50 8.21 -19.01
C ALA A 342 -20.80 9.71 -18.81
N ARG A 343 -21.81 10.03 -18.02
CA ARG A 343 -22.23 11.43 -17.79
C ARG A 343 -21.29 12.10 -16.79
N LEU A 344 -20.51 13.07 -17.27
CA LEU A 344 -19.71 13.92 -16.40
C LEU A 344 -20.60 14.77 -15.47
N LEU A 345 -20.46 14.61 -14.16
CA LEU A 345 -21.18 15.39 -13.16
C LEU A 345 -20.39 16.61 -12.71
N THR A 346 -19.07 16.44 -12.50
CA THR A 346 -18.13 17.54 -12.14
C THR A 346 -16.70 17.13 -12.49
N GLY A 347 -15.80 18.09 -12.59
CA GLY A 347 -14.40 17.86 -12.97
C GLY A 347 -14.21 17.75 -14.47
N GLY A 348 -13.40 16.80 -14.90
CA GLY A 348 -13.08 16.57 -16.32
C GLY A 348 -11.58 16.53 -16.59
N ALA A 349 -11.20 16.35 -17.86
CA ALA A 349 -9.80 16.23 -18.29
C ALA A 349 -9.12 17.58 -18.58
N GLU A 350 -9.80 18.71 -18.36
CA GLU A 350 -9.21 20.02 -18.62
C GLU A 350 -8.04 20.29 -17.66
N LYS A 351 -6.97 20.85 -18.20
CA LYS A 351 -5.81 21.25 -17.41
C LYS A 351 -6.18 22.44 -16.52
N ILE A 352 -6.08 22.27 -15.20
CA ILE A 352 -6.49 23.27 -14.21
C ILE A 352 -5.37 24.22 -13.77
N ARG A 353 -4.11 23.92 -14.13
CA ARG A 353 -2.91 24.75 -13.87
C ARG A 353 -1.92 24.62 -15.02
N ASP A 354 -1.14 25.64 -15.28
CA ASP A 354 -0.12 25.64 -16.34
C ASP A 354 1.06 24.73 -16.00
N THR A 355 1.41 24.61 -14.72
CA THR A 355 2.51 23.81 -14.22
C THR A 355 2.03 22.86 -13.14
N GLY A 356 2.64 21.67 -13.07
CA GLY A 356 2.31 20.60 -12.13
C GLY A 356 1.26 19.63 -12.65
N TYR A 357 1.25 18.42 -12.10
CA TYR A 357 0.42 17.30 -12.55
C TYR A 357 -0.95 17.29 -11.88
N PHE A 358 -1.67 18.42 -11.89
CA PHE A 358 -2.91 18.60 -11.16
C PHE A 358 -4.13 18.12 -11.95
N VAL A 359 -4.91 17.20 -11.35
CA VAL A 359 -6.17 16.67 -11.89
C VAL A 359 -7.35 17.21 -11.08
N ALA A 360 -8.40 17.65 -11.77
CA ALA A 360 -9.65 18.06 -11.12
C ALA A 360 -10.36 16.85 -10.46
N PRO A 361 -10.92 16.99 -9.24
CA PRO A 361 -11.77 15.96 -8.66
C PRO A 361 -12.97 15.72 -9.58
N THR A 362 -13.06 14.50 -10.12
CA THR A 362 -13.96 14.17 -11.22
C THR A 362 -14.97 13.11 -10.78
N ILE A 363 -16.24 13.35 -11.04
CA ILE A 363 -17.32 12.41 -10.78
C ILE A 363 -18.09 12.13 -12.07
N PHE A 364 -18.25 10.86 -12.37
CA PHE A 364 -19.13 10.37 -13.41
C PHE A 364 -20.39 9.76 -12.83
N ALA A 365 -21.52 10.06 -13.44
CA ALA A 365 -22.83 9.47 -13.16
C ALA A 365 -23.24 8.53 -14.30
N ASP A 366 -24.24 7.69 -14.04
CA ASP A 366 -24.84 6.76 -15.00
C ASP A 366 -23.78 5.81 -15.63
N VAL A 367 -22.77 5.42 -14.82
CA VAL A 367 -21.69 4.58 -15.28
C VAL A 367 -22.18 3.15 -15.45
N ASP A 368 -21.95 2.57 -16.62
CA ASP A 368 -22.16 1.13 -16.82
C ASP A 368 -21.13 0.35 -15.96
N PRO A 369 -21.58 -0.54 -15.05
CA PRO A 369 -20.69 -1.32 -14.22
C PRO A 369 -19.70 -2.22 -15.00
N LEU A 370 -19.96 -2.49 -16.27
CA LEU A 370 -19.07 -3.29 -17.14
C LEU A 370 -18.19 -2.43 -18.07
N SER A 371 -18.35 -1.11 -18.07
CA SER A 371 -17.47 -0.20 -18.83
C SER A 371 -16.04 -0.20 -18.29
N GLU A 372 -15.09 0.32 -19.06
CA GLU A 372 -13.70 0.51 -18.61
C GLU A 372 -13.64 1.27 -17.29
N LEU A 373 -14.37 2.39 -17.17
CA LEU A 373 -14.44 3.17 -15.93
C LEU A 373 -15.06 2.38 -14.75
N GLY A 374 -15.98 1.47 -15.01
CA GLY A 374 -16.61 0.61 -14.00
C GLY A 374 -15.71 -0.53 -13.52
N GLN A 375 -14.71 -0.93 -14.32
CA GLN A 375 -13.89 -2.12 -14.10
C GLN A 375 -12.43 -1.81 -13.75
N GLU A 376 -11.79 -0.81 -14.41
CA GLU A 376 -10.36 -0.57 -14.29
C GLU A 376 -10.02 0.45 -13.18
N GLU A 377 -8.87 0.26 -12.56
CA GLU A 377 -8.32 1.15 -11.54
C GLU A 377 -7.71 2.40 -12.19
N VAL A 378 -8.32 3.57 -12.02
CA VAL A 378 -7.82 4.85 -12.57
C VAL A 378 -6.61 5.37 -11.78
N PHE A 379 -6.60 5.15 -10.47
CA PHE A 379 -5.58 5.61 -9.52
C PHE A 379 -5.40 7.14 -9.51
N GLY A 380 -6.53 7.85 -9.56
CA GLY A 380 -6.65 9.31 -9.55
C GLY A 380 -7.96 9.76 -8.91
N PRO A 381 -8.23 11.07 -8.80
CA PRO A 381 -9.41 11.61 -8.13
C PRO A 381 -10.67 11.47 -9.01
N VAL A 382 -11.03 10.23 -9.33
CA VAL A 382 -12.14 9.89 -10.23
C VAL A 382 -13.09 8.91 -9.55
N LEU A 383 -14.35 9.31 -9.41
CA LEU A 383 -15.43 8.53 -8.80
C LEU A 383 -16.49 8.19 -9.84
N ALA A 384 -16.86 6.90 -9.92
CA ALA A 384 -17.98 6.39 -10.70
C ALA A 384 -19.20 6.15 -9.81
N ILE A 385 -20.33 6.81 -10.09
CA ILE A 385 -21.60 6.57 -9.39
C ILE A 385 -22.50 5.71 -10.26
N ILE A 386 -22.93 4.57 -9.72
CA ILE A 386 -23.65 3.52 -10.40
C ILE A 386 -24.98 3.28 -9.69
N PRO A 387 -26.12 3.43 -10.35
CA PRO A 387 -27.42 3.07 -9.76
C PRO A 387 -27.58 1.54 -9.72
N PHE A 388 -28.32 1.06 -8.72
CA PHE A 388 -28.77 -0.31 -8.68
C PHE A 388 -30.27 -0.41 -8.39
N THR A 389 -30.91 -1.51 -8.77
CA THR A 389 -32.37 -1.70 -8.67
C THR A 389 -32.81 -2.31 -7.34
N ASP A 390 -32.05 -3.26 -6.82
CA ASP A 390 -32.31 -3.95 -5.56
C ASP A 390 -31.01 -4.46 -4.92
N THR A 391 -31.09 -5.04 -3.74
CA THR A 391 -29.94 -5.53 -2.96
C THR A 391 -29.13 -6.62 -3.68
N ASP A 392 -29.77 -7.49 -4.46
CA ASP A 392 -29.08 -8.54 -5.19
C ASP A 392 -28.34 -7.96 -6.41
N ASP A 393 -28.90 -6.94 -7.06
CA ASP A 393 -28.23 -6.17 -8.12
C ASP A 393 -27.03 -5.40 -7.56
N ALA A 394 -27.16 -4.75 -6.40
CA ALA A 394 -26.04 -4.11 -5.72
C ALA A 394 -24.89 -5.09 -5.46
N LEU A 395 -25.21 -6.28 -4.98
CA LEU A 395 -24.22 -7.33 -4.73
C LEU A 395 -23.55 -7.81 -6.02
N ARG A 396 -24.35 -8.02 -7.07
CA ARG A 396 -23.87 -8.41 -8.39
C ARG A 396 -22.86 -7.39 -8.92
N ILE A 397 -23.20 -6.09 -8.86
CA ILE A 397 -22.34 -5.01 -9.31
C ILE A 397 -21.07 -4.90 -8.43
N ALA A 398 -21.21 -5.00 -7.11
CA ALA A 398 -20.08 -4.95 -6.18
C ALA A 398 -19.03 -6.03 -6.52
N ASN A 399 -19.48 -7.24 -6.85
CA ASN A 399 -18.65 -8.40 -7.15
C ASN A 399 -18.21 -8.53 -8.62
N ALA A 400 -18.74 -7.73 -9.54
CA ALA A 400 -18.54 -7.86 -10.98
C ALA A 400 -17.13 -7.45 -11.48
N THR A 401 -16.28 -6.89 -10.62
CA THR A 401 -14.90 -6.50 -10.96
C THR A 401 -13.92 -7.67 -10.76
N PRO A 402 -12.80 -7.74 -11.51
CA PRO A 402 -11.74 -8.71 -11.27
C PRO A 402 -10.97 -8.46 -9.96
N TYR A 403 -11.17 -7.33 -9.32
CA TYR A 403 -10.56 -6.92 -8.06
C TYR A 403 -11.40 -7.30 -6.82
N GLY A 404 -10.78 -7.18 -5.64
CA GLY A 404 -11.45 -7.39 -4.36
C GLY A 404 -10.54 -6.97 -3.20
N LEU A 405 -10.13 -5.68 -3.13
CA LEU A 405 -9.24 -5.18 -2.08
C LEU A 405 -10.02 -4.65 -0.88
N SER A 406 -10.85 -3.64 -1.09
CA SER A 406 -11.57 -2.93 -0.04
C SER A 406 -12.99 -2.57 -0.46
N GLY A 407 -13.70 -1.82 0.38
CA GLY A 407 -15.03 -1.26 0.14
C GLY A 407 -15.68 -0.76 1.40
N ALA A 408 -16.94 -0.35 1.27
CA ALA A 408 -17.80 0.00 2.39
C ALA A 408 -19.23 -0.45 2.14
N VAL A 409 -19.97 -0.72 3.22
CA VAL A 409 -21.40 -1.01 3.19
C VAL A 409 -22.11 -0.14 4.22
N TRP A 410 -23.11 0.58 3.76
CA TRP A 410 -23.99 1.41 4.58
C TRP A 410 -25.40 0.85 4.55
N ALA A 411 -26.01 0.69 5.70
CA ALA A 411 -27.38 0.20 5.87
C ALA A 411 -28.07 0.89 7.06
N ALA A 412 -29.31 0.57 7.29
CA ALA A 412 -30.08 1.09 8.43
C ALA A 412 -29.48 0.71 9.80
N ASP A 413 -28.82 -0.44 9.85
CA ASP A 413 -28.16 -0.99 11.04
C ASP A 413 -26.95 -1.85 10.67
N ASP A 414 -26.10 -2.14 11.65
CA ASP A 414 -24.85 -2.89 11.46
C ASP A 414 -25.10 -4.35 11.08
N ASP A 415 -26.14 -5.00 11.61
CA ASP A 415 -26.44 -6.41 11.30
C ASP A 415 -26.81 -6.57 9.83
N THR A 416 -27.62 -5.66 9.29
CA THR A 416 -27.99 -5.61 7.87
C THR A 416 -26.73 -5.37 7.00
N ALA A 417 -25.90 -4.41 7.38
CA ALA A 417 -24.65 -4.12 6.65
C ALA A 417 -23.69 -5.31 6.69
N ILE A 418 -23.51 -5.97 7.83
CA ILE A 418 -22.64 -7.15 7.99
C ILE A 418 -23.18 -8.33 7.18
N ALA A 419 -24.50 -8.55 7.18
CA ALA A 419 -25.12 -9.63 6.40
C ALA A 419 -24.84 -9.47 4.89
N PHE A 420 -24.95 -8.25 4.37
CA PHE A 420 -24.56 -7.93 2.98
C PHE A 420 -23.05 -8.08 2.76
N ALA A 421 -22.25 -7.50 3.65
CA ALA A 421 -20.79 -7.49 3.55
C ALA A 421 -20.20 -8.92 3.46
N ARG A 422 -20.75 -9.89 4.17
CA ARG A 422 -20.34 -11.30 4.10
C ARG A 422 -20.47 -11.94 2.72
N ARG A 423 -21.26 -11.35 1.82
CA ARG A 423 -21.49 -11.80 0.44
C ARG A 423 -20.56 -11.07 -0.57
N VAL A 424 -19.89 -9.98 -0.15
CA VAL A 424 -18.97 -9.22 -1.01
C VAL A 424 -17.61 -9.90 -1.04
N GLN A 425 -17.06 -10.10 -2.23
CA GLN A 425 -15.77 -10.78 -2.47
C GLN A 425 -14.60 -9.79 -2.40
N THR A 426 -14.26 -9.35 -1.20
CA THR A 426 -13.18 -8.39 -0.94
C THR A 426 -12.49 -8.68 0.38
N GLY A 427 -11.27 -8.20 0.53
CA GLY A 427 -10.45 -8.46 1.73
C GLY A 427 -10.83 -7.62 2.94
N GLN A 428 -11.38 -6.42 2.73
CA GLN A 428 -11.78 -5.49 3.78
C GLN A 428 -13.07 -4.75 3.42
N LEU A 429 -13.92 -4.49 4.43
CA LEU A 429 -15.11 -3.64 4.29
C LEU A 429 -15.31 -2.79 5.54
N ASP A 430 -15.57 -1.51 5.33
CA ASP A 430 -15.99 -0.59 6.39
C ASP A 430 -17.52 -0.66 6.53
N ILE A 431 -18.01 -0.85 7.74
CA ILE A 431 -19.43 -0.98 8.05
C ILE A 431 -19.92 0.32 8.65
N ASN A 432 -20.94 0.96 8.03
CA ASN A 432 -21.56 2.20 8.50
C ASN A 432 -20.57 3.28 8.94
N GLY A 433 -19.45 3.43 8.19
CA GLY A 433 -18.41 4.41 8.49
C GLY A 433 -17.46 4.03 9.61
N GLY A 434 -17.31 2.73 9.87
CA GLY A 434 -16.30 2.20 10.80
C GLY A 434 -14.90 2.74 10.43
N PRO A 435 -14.09 3.18 11.42
CA PRO A 435 -12.78 3.75 11.14
C PRO A 435 -11.79 2.67 10.68
N TYR A 436 -10.80 3.09 9.86
CA TYR A 436 -9.69 2.22 9.47
C TYR A 436 -8.94 1.68 10.68
N ASN A 437 -8.70 0.36 10.69
CA ASN A 437 -7.98 -0.32 11.76
C ASN A 437 -6.60 -0.79 11.28
N PRO A 438 -5.48 -0.14 11.66
CA PRO A 438 -4.13 -0.45 11.18
C PRO A 438 -3.55 -1.75 11.73
N VAL A 439 -4.26 -2.46 12.62
CA VAL A 439 -3.84 -3.76 13.17
C VAL A 439 -4.74 -4.92 12.71
N ALA A 440 -5.79 -4.63 11.93
CA ALA A 440 -6.59 -5.65 11.26
C ALA A 440 -5.85 -6.17 10.01
N PRO A 441 -6.13 -7.41 9.54
CA PRO A 441 -5.52 -7.92 8.33
C PRO A 441 -5.92 -7.07 7.12
N PHE A 442 -4.93 -6.73 6.29
CA PHE A 442 -5.11 -6.02 5.04
C PHE A 442 -4.64 -6.90 3.88
N GLY A 443 -5.39 -6.93 2.78
CA GLY A 443 -5.01 -7.65 1.56
C GLY A 443 -6.21 -8.09 0.75
N GLY A 444 -5.98 -8.29 -0.55
CA GLY A 444 -7.03 -8.48 -1.54
C GLY A 444 -7.47 -9.92 -1.76
N TYR A 445 -8.65 -10.04 -2.40
CA TYR A 445 -9.16 -11.22 -3.06
C TYR A 445 -8.92 -11.08 -4.58
N LYS A 446 -9.11 -12.15 -5.32
CA LYS A 446 -9.04 -12.16 -6.80
C LYS A 446 -7.70 -11.58 -7.30
N LYS A 447 -7.76 -10.63 -8.26
CA LYS A 447 -6.57 -9.97 -8.81
C LYS A 447 -5.98 -8.86 -7.92
N SER A 448 -6.58 -8.59 -6.76
CA SER A 448 -6.04 -7.61 -5.81
C SER A 448 -4.91 -8.15 -4.93
N GLY A 449 -4.62 -9.44 -4.97
CA GLY A 449 -3.41 -9.94 -4.34
C GLY A 449 -3.49 -11.31 -3.70
N ILE A 450 -2.37 -11.68 -3.05
CA ILE A 450 -2.15 -12.94 -2.35
C ILE A 450 -1.43 -12.63 -1.04
N GLY A 451 -1.85 -13.24 0.06
CA GLY A 451 -1.31 -12.97 1.40
C GLY A 451 -2.06 -11.86 2.12
N ARG A 452 -1.51 -11.48 3.27
CA ARG A 452 -2.04 -10.38 4.09
C ARG A 452 -0.91 -9.55 4.65
N GLU A 453 -1.18 -8.27 4.83
CA GLU A 453 -0.34 -7.35 5.60
C GLU A 453 -1.07 -6.98 6.91
N LEU A 454 -0.36 -6.31 7.80
CA LEU A 454 -0.79 -5.73 9.07
C LEU A 454 -1.18 -6.75 10.15
N GLY A 455 -1.01 -6.32 11.39
CA GLY A 455 -1.35 -7.08 12.58
C GLY A 455 -0.71 -8.47 12.61
N ARG A 456 -1.38 -9.39 13.30
CA ARG A 456 -0.92 -10.77 13.43
C ARG A 456 -0.80 -11.48 12.07
N TYR A 457 -1.77 -11.28 11.19
CA TYR A 457 -1.81 -11.97 9.89
C TYR A 457 -0.67 -11.53 8.98
N GLY A 458 -0.35 -10.23 8.94
CA GLY A 458 0.81 -9.71 8.21
C GLY A 458 2.14 -10.17 8.80
N PHE A 459 2.22 -10.28 10.12
CA PHE A 459 3.40 -10.82 10.80
C PHE A 459 3.64 -12.30 10.47
N GLU A 460 2.57 -13.11 10.46
CA GLU A 460 2.62 -14.55 10.14
C GLU A 460 3.09 -14.82 8.69
N GLU A 461 2.95 -13.85 7.77
CA GLU A 461 3.48 -13.99 6.39
C GLU A 461 5.00 -14.17 6.34
N TYR A 462 5.74 -13.66 7.32
CA TYR A 462 7.19 -13.75 7.41
C TYR A 462 7.68 -14.99 8.19
N LEU A 463 6.75 -15.86 8.59
CA LEU A 463 7.03 -17.08 9.35
C LEU A 463 6.65 -18.32 8.54
N GLN A 464 7.47 -19.36 8.65
CA GLN A 464 7.15 -20.70 8.15
C GLN A 464 6.92 -21.67 9.32
N THR A 465 6.17 -22.73 9.05
CA THR A 465 5.74 -23.70 10.06
C THR A 465 6.48 -24.99 9.91
N LYS A 466 7.04 -25.51 11.03
CA LYS A 466 7.69 -26.82 11.12
C LYS A 466 7.01 -27.67 12.19
N ALA A 467 6.79 -28.92 11.91
CA ALA A 467 6.26 -29.88 12.90
C ALA A 467 7.37 -30.83 13.38
N LEU A 468 7.61 -30.85 14.69
CA LEU A 468 8.53 -31.76 15.36
C LEU A 468 7.71 -32.90 15.99
N GLN A 469 7.89 -34.15 15.52
CA GLN A 469 7.17 -35.30 16.02
C GLN A 469 7.87 -35.80 17.31
N LEU A 470 7.16 -35.76 18.42
CA LEU A 470 7.71 -36.18 19.73
C LEU A 470 7.29 -37.62 20.05
N PRO A 471 8.11 -38.34 20.80
CA PRO A 471 7.72 -39.65 21.26
C PRO A 471 6.45 -39.61 22.07
N THR A 472 5.53 -40.53 21.83
CA THR A 472 4.36 -40.71 22.70
C THR A 472 4.86 -41.12 24.09
N PRO A 473 4.42 -40.44 25.18
CA PRO A 473 4.77 -40.88 26.52
C PRO A 473 4.44 -42.36 26.68
N LYS A 474 5.41 -43.18 27.07
CA LYS A 474 5.13 -44.57 27.44
C LYS A 474 4.13 -44.51 28.60
N ALA A 475 3.01 -45.18 28.46
CA ALA A 475 2.11 -45.35 29.60
C ALA A 475 2.97 -45.94 30.74
N SER A 476 3.00 -45.24 31.88
CA SER A 476 3.64 -45.79 33.09
C SER A 476 2.96 -47.11 33.40
N ALA A 477 3.75 -48.18 33.31
CA ALA A 477 3.30 -49.52 33.65
C ALA A 477 2.95 -49.64 35.13
#